data_81681ebd7e19a6cbd3f2def301f57b45
#
_entry.id   81681ebd7e19a6cbd3f2def301f57b45
#
_cell.length_a   1.000
_cell.length_b   1.000
_cell.length_c   1.000
_cell.angle_alpha   90.00
_cell.angle_beta   90.00
_cell.angle_gamma   90.00
#
_symmetry.space_group_name_H-M   'P 1'
#
loop_
_entity.id
_entity.type
_entity.pdbx_description
1 polymer ?
#
loop_
_entity_poly.entity_id
_entity_poly.type
_entity_poly.pdbx_seq_one_letter_code
_entity_poly.pdbx_strand_id
1 'polypeptide(L)'
;MRKDRIANAARRTLSGRIAPGAPTMTLSLPWLLGAALLLIAVIGCIRLVRAHQRQPYLRTRLWLLLAAQPLLAALLYPVLLPPPRAGTDGELHVATAGTAAGQVSTGDLARWVALPEAPALPGVMRVPDLATALRRAPGTTALVVHGSGLPARDREGLNIPLRLKLDPAPRGVVAVSPPPPVTPGDTIAVAAQVQGLPDARVELLDPAGQVVDSAVADRAGRVRLRGLARAPGQVLFAVRARDANGVERSRVEVPVLIAAVPPMRVLLLAGAPQPELKYLRRWASDAGLDVRSQIAVGPGVQLGEGAALDAASLDRLDLLIVDPRRLVALGTAQRQTMRAAIQRGLGVLVRTDGPLDAGTRTALAELGLGVSGGSTSRPVPAPQRLSPPAAPADPAGSPGDAPTLAPLQRRDLQPQATDALIAARADDGSALGWWRAQGRGRIGIGLVEDSFALVLAGRSDLHAALWAQLSAAVARPGGALPTPVQEGWSQQRITLCDLRADALATDPDRARHPLLPERNGNGPRCAGYWPATPGWHRLESSSTQRWLYVRAPNDAQAMYAQQLRAATSALTGGTPFAPIATPATRPGARWPWLLAWLSVAAALWWFERRRASQRVP
;
A
#
# COMPACT_ATOMS: atom_id res chain seq x y z
N MET A 1 -25.93 -24.09 -21.84
CA MET A 1 -25.31 -23.37 -22.96
C MET A 1 -26.31 -22.67 -23.90
N ARG A 2 -27.36 -21.99 -23.41
CA ARG A 2 -28.32 -21.27 -24.26
C ARG A 2 -28.83 -19.94 -23.66
N LYS A 3 -28.31 -19.50 -22.50
CA LYS A 3 -28.66 -18.23 -21.86
C LYS A 3 -27.63 -17.10 -22.00
N ASP A 4 -26.38 -17.42 -22.39
CA ASP A 4 -25.32 -16.40 -22.48
C ASP A 4 -25.18 -15.75 -23.87
N ARG A 5 -25.98 -16.16 -24.86
CA ARG A 5 -25.98 -15.54 -26.20
C ARG A 5 -26.96 -14.36 -26.35
N ILE A 6 -27.87 -14.17 -25.43
CA ILE A 6 -28.87 -13.08 -25.52
C ILE A 6 -28.38 -11.80 -24.84
N ALA A 7 -27.46 -11.89 -23.87
CA ALA A 7 -26.91 -10.71 -23.17
C ALA A 7 -25.86 -9.93 -23.97
N ASN A 8 -25.23 -10.55 -24.99
CA ASN A 8 -24.21 -9.89 -25.82
C ASN A 8 -24.73 -9.22 -27.09
N ALA A 9 -25.99 -9.46 -27.47
CA ALA A 9 -26.61 -8.79 -28.60
C ALA A 9 -27.22 -7.42 -28.25
N ALA A 10 -27.57 -7.20 -26.98
CA ALA A 10 -28.16 -5.95 -26.51
C ALA A 10 -27.14 -4.83 -26.20
N ARG A 11 -25.83 -5.12 -26.18
CA ARG A 11 -24.78 -4.11 -25.97
C ARG A 11 -24.13 -3.55 -27.23
N ARG A 12 -24.52 -4.01 -28.41
CA ARG A 12 -23.97 -3.55 -29.70
C ARG A 12 -24.84 -2.54 -30.49
N THR A 13 -25.99 -2.14 -29.99
CA THR A 13 -26.89 -1.24 -30.71
C THR A 13 -27.04 0.16 -30.12
N LEU A 14 -26.16 0.57 -29.17
CA LEU A 14 -26.21 1.93 -28.60
C LEU A 14 -24.88 2.71 -28.74
N SER A 15 -24.00 2.34 -29.69
CA SER A 15 -22.96 3.26 -30.16
C SER A 15 -23.49 3.98 -31.43
N GLY A 16 -24.50 4.77 -31.28
CA GLY A 16 -24.89 5.74 -32.28
C GLY A 16 -23.73 6.70 -32.52
N ARG A 17 -23.13 6.62 -33.71
CA ARG A 17 -22.25 7.67 -34.23
C ARG A 17 -23.02 8.98 -34.16
N ILE A 18 -22.66 9.85 -33.23
CA ILE A 18 -22.99 11.26 -33.27
C ILE A 18 -22.20 11.80 -34.45
N ALA A 19 -22.92 12.09 -35.54
CA ALA A 19 -22.36 12.85 -36.67
C ALA A 19 -21.80 14.17 -36.13
N PRO A 20 -20.65 14.66 -36.64
CA PRO A 20 -20.16 15.97 -36.25
C PRO A 20 -21.23 17.00 -36.59
N GLY A 21 -21.80 17.61 -35.54
CA GLY A 21 -22.78 18.68 -35.66
C GLY A 21 -22.21 19.80 -36.51
N ALA A 22 -23.02 20.33 -37.41
CA ALA A 22 -22.72 21.52 -38.18
C ALA A 22 -22.15 22.62 -37.26
N PRO A 23 -21.15 23.42 -37.69
CA PRO A 23 -20.61 24.48 -36.88
C PRO A 23 -21.72 25.48 -36.57
N THR A 24 -22.23 25.42 -35.35
CA THR A 24 -23.03 26.52 -34.81
C THR A 24 -22.07 27.71 -34.74
N MET A 25 -22.28 28.71 -35.65
CA MET A 25 -21.62 30.00 -35.57
C MET A 25 -22.02 30.66 -34.24
N THR A 26 -21.35 30.33 -33.17
CA THR A 26 -21.39 31.15 -31.96
C THR A 26 -20.66 32.45 -32.29
N LEU A 27 -21.43 33.51 -32.53
CA LEU A 27 -20.89 34.86 -32.70
C LEU A 27 -20.05 35.17 -31.46
N SER A 28 -18.71 35.09 -31.61
CA SER A 28 -17.79 35.35 -30.49
C SER A 28 -17.88 36.83 -30.10
N LEU A 29 -17.80 37.13 -28.83
CA LEU A 29 -17.81 38.48 -28.25
C LEU A 29 -16.96 39.52 -29.03
N PRO A 30 -15.77 39.20 -29.57
CA PRO A 30 -14.98 40.09 -30.42
C PRO A 30 -15.71 40.57 -31.68
N TRP A 31 -16.44 39.69 -32.37
CA TRP A 31 -17.18 40.03 -33.58
C TRP A 31 -18.40 40.92 -33.28
N LEU A 32 -19.08 40.66 -32.15
CA LEU A 32 -20.22 41.49 -31.70
C LEU A 32 -19.79 42.90 -31.34
N LEU A 33 -18.66 43.04 -30.62
CA LEU A 33 -18.10 44.36 -30.29
C LEU A 33 -17.60 45.12 -31.52
N GLY A 34 -16.94 44.43 -32.45
CA GLY A 34 -16.53 45.04 -33.73
C GLY A 34 -17.70 45.54 -34.54
N ALA A 35 -18.75 44.74 -34.69
CA ALA A 35 -19.97 45.11 -35.36
C ALA A 35 -20.71 46.29 -34.70
N ALA A 36 -20.76 46.31 -33.37
CA ALA A 36 -21.36 47.41 -32.61
C ALA A 36 -20.60 48.74 -32.81
N LEU A 37 -19.26 48.72 -32.73
CA LEU A 37 -18.42 49.91 -32.99
C LEU A 37 -18.54 50.39 -34.41
N LEU A 38 -18.57 49.50 -35.38
CA LEU A 38 -18.82 49.86 -36.80
C LEU A 38 -20.17 50.50 -36.97
N LEU A 39 -21.22 49.93 -36.36
CA LEU A 39 -22.58 50.49 -36.46
C LEU A 39 -22.63 51.90 -35.84
N ILE A 40 -22.00 52.14 -34.69
CA ILE A 40 -21.90 53.45 -34.07
C ILE A 40 -21.16 54.45 -34.96
N ALA A 41 -20.07 54.06 -35.58
CA ALA A 41 -19.32 54.90 -36.53
C ALA A 41 -20.16 55.26 -37.75
N VAL A 42 -20.87 54.29 -38.33
CA VAL A 42 -21.78 54.50 -39.47
C VAL A 42 -22.91 55.47 -39.12
N ILE A 43 -23.56 55.26 -37.97
CA ILE A 43 -24.64 56.17 -37.48
C ILE A 43 -24.05 57.58 -37.27
N GLY A 44 -22.85 57.70 -36.70
CA GLY A 44 -22.14 58.96 -36.52
C GLY A 44 -21.87 59.66 -37.87
N CYS A 45 -21.41 58.94 -38.87
CA CYS A 45 -21.21 59.47 -40.24
C CYS A 45 -22.52 59.93 -40.87
N ILE A 46 -23.59 59.16 -40.79
CA ILE A 46 -24.93 59.52 -41.32
C ILE A 46 -25.44 60.80 -40.65
N ARG A 47 -25.29 60.92 -39.34
CA ARG A 47 -25.69 62.13 -38.58
C ARG A 47 -24.88 63.36 -39.03
N LEU A 48 -23.57 63.22 -39.24
CA LEU A 48 -22.71 64.29 -39.74
C LEU A 48 -23.12 64.73 -41.16
N VAL A 49 -23.38 63.83 -42.07
CA VAL A 49 -23.84 64.14 -43.43
C VAL A 49 -25.20 64.85 -43.39
N ARG A 50 -26.17 64.36 -42.61
CA ARG A 50 -27.48 65.02 -42.43
C ARG A 50 -27.37 66.38 -41.80
N ALA A 51 -26.48 66.58 -40.82
CA ALA A 51 -26.18 67.88 -40.21
C ALA A 51 -25.57 68.86 -41.22
N HIS A 52 -24.67 68.38 -42.09
CA HIS A 52 -24.09 69.16 -43.19
C HIS A 52 -25.15 69.60 -44.24
N GLN A 53 -26.15 68.77 -44.53
CA GLN A 53 -27.25 69.13 -45.44
C GLN A 53 -28.14 70.24 -44.82
N ARG A 54 -28.23 70.32 -43.50
CA ARG A 54 -29.04 71.37 -42.80
C ARG A 54 -28.31 72.69 -42.63
N GLN A 55 -27.01 72.63 -42.42
CA GLN A 55 -26.11 73.79 -42.29
C GLN A 55 -24.76 73.43 -42.99
N PRO A 56 -24.44 74.02 -44.17
CA PRO A 56 -23.29 73.65 -44.94
C PRO A 56 -22.00 74.11 -44.20
N TYR A 57 -21.20 73.13 -43.81
CA TYR A 57 -19.85 73.34 -43.31
C TYR A 57 -18.84 73.40 -44.48
N LEU A 58 -17.62 73.93 -44.19
CA LEU A 58 -16.50 73.81 -45.12
C LEU A 58 -16.28 72.30 -45.44
N ARG A 59 -16.16 71.93 -46.72
CA ARG A 59 -15.95 70.56 -47.20
C ARG A 59 -14.82 69.84 -46.47
N THR A 60 -13.73 70.52 -46.19
CA THR A 60 -12.59 69.99 -45.42
C THR A 60 -12.94 69.55 -44.00
N ARG A 61 -13.84 70.28 -43.30
CA ARG A 61 -14.31 69.92 -41.95
C ARG A 61 -15.19 68.64 -41.97
N LEU A 62 -16.05 68.54 -42.95
CA LEU A 62 -16.88 67.34 -43.11
C LEU A 62 -16.02 66.09 -43.31
N TRP A 63 -15.04 66.17 -44.19
CA TRP A 63 -14.14 65.05 -44.42
C TRP A 63 -13.30 64.67 -43.21
N LEU A 64 -12.78 65.63 -42.44
CA LEU A 64 -12.06 65.39 -41.19
C LEU A 64 -12.95 64.70 -40.15
N LEU A 65 -14.17 65.15 -39.94
CA LEU A 65 -15.09 64.56 -38.99
C LEU A 65 -15.59 63.16 -39.42
N LEU A 66 -15.82 62.95 -40.71
CA LEU A 66 -16.14 61.65 -41.27
C LEU A 66 -15.03 60.64 -41.13
N ALA A 67 -13.76 61.06 -41.34
CA ALA A 67 -12.59 60.19 -41.14
C ALA A 67 -12.32 59.90 -39.66
N ALA A 68 -12.63 60.83 -38.78
CA ALA A 68 -12.44 60.67 -37.33
C ALA A 68 -13.31 59.60 -36.71
N GLN A 69 -14.57 59.38 -37.20
CA GLN A 69 -15.49 58.39 -36.66
C GLN A 69 -14.95 56.95 -36.74
N PRO A 70 -14.54 56.44 -37.92
CA PRO A 70 -13.98 55.11 -38.02
C PRO A 70 -12.60 55.01 -37.31
N LEU A 71 -11.79 56.10 -37.31
CA LEU A 71 -10.51 56.10 -36.62
C LEU A 71 -10.67 55.94 -35.10
N LEU A 72 -11.60 56.68 -34.46
CA LEU A 72 -11.91 56.55 -33.04
C LEU A 72 -12.49 55.18 -32.71
N ALA A 73 -13.36 54.63 -33.56
CA ALA A 73 -13.86 53.28 -33.41
C ALA A 73 -12.74 52.23 -33.52
N ALA A 74 -11.83 52.39 -34.49
CA ALA A 74 -10.70 51.49 -34.67
C ALA A 74 -9.68 51.55 -33.52
N LEU A 75 -9.46 52.71 -32.90
CA LEU A 75 -8.61 52.86 -31.73
C LEU A 75 -9.29 52.36 -30.45
N LEU A 76 -10.60 52.46 -30.34
CA LEU A 76 -11.32 51.98 -29.17
C LEU A 76 -11.41 50.45 -29.14
N TYR A 77 -11.46 49.79 -30.29
CA TYR A 77 -11.48 48.34 -30.38
C TYR A 77 -10.33 47.64 -29.62
N PRO A 78 -9.03 47.98 -29.80
CA PRO A 78 -7.94 47.40 -29.07
C PRO A 78 -7.84 47.86 -27.61
N VAL A 79 -8.52 48.94 -27.19
CA VAL A 79 -8.69 49.33 -25.80
C VAL A 79 -9.60 48.32 -25.08
N LEU A 80 -10.70 47.94 -25.74
CA LEU A 80 -11.69 46.98 -25.21
C LEU A 80 -11.17 45.54 -25.31
N LEU A 81 -10.56 45.20 -26.45
CA LEU A 81 -10.00 43.89 -26.77
C LEU A 81 -8.51 44.05 -27.15
N PRO A 82 -7.61 44.15 -26.18
CA PRO A 82 -6.19 44.33 -26.48
C PRO A 82 -5.64 43.14 -27.29
N PRO A 83 -4.86 43.39 -28.36
CA PRO A 83 -4.30 42.32 -29.17
C PRO A 83 -3.45 41.39 -28.30
N PRO A 84 -3.62 40.08 -28.43
CA PRO A 84 -2.84 39.12 -27.67
C PRO A 84 -1.35 39.29 -28.01
N ARG A 85 -0.51 39.37 -26.98
CA ARG A 85 0.94 39.32 -27.13
C ARG A 85 1.38 37.88 -26.90
N ALA A 86 2.31 37.38 -27.72
CA ALA A 86 2.99 36.12 -27.46
C ALA A 86 3.67 36.24 -26.08
N GLY A 87 3.21 35.47 -25.10
CA GLY A 87 3.89 35.35 -23.82
C GLY A 87 5.20 34.60 -24.04
N THR A 88 6.30 35.14 -23.58
CA THR A 88 7.60 34.44 -23.56
C THR A 88 7.68 33.34 -22.51
N ASP A 89 6.57 33.09 -21.79
CA ASP A 89 6.54 32.31 -20.54
C ASP A 89 6.06 30.87 -20.76
N GLY A 90 6.69 30.15 -21.70
CA GLY A 90 6.31 28.76 -21.98
C GLY A 90 6.66 27.78 -20.84
N GLU A 91 7.82 27.89 -20.25
CA GLU A 91 8.32 26.94 -19.25
C GLU A 91 8.54 27.62 -17.89
N LEU A 92 8.02 26.99 -16.81
CA LEU A 92 8.27 27.40 -15.43
C LEU A 92 9.22 26.37 -14.79
N HIS A 93 10.36 26.82 -14.31
CA HIS A 93 11.34 26.00 -13.62
C HIS A 93 11.03 25.95 -12.13
N VAL A 94 10.84 24.76 -11.59
CA VAL A 94 10.47 24.52 -10.19
C VAL A 94 11.63 23.85 -9.49
N ALA A 95 12.27 24.57 -8.57
CA ALA A 95 13.30 24.01 -7.71
C ALA A 95 12.65 23.27 -6.52
N THR A 96 13.09 22.03 -6.30
CA THR A 96 12.67 21.18 -5.18
C THR A 96 13.87 20.81 -4.30
N ALA A 97 13.66 19.93 -3.32
CA ALA A 97 14.76 19.41 -2.50
C ALA A 97 15.89 18.86 -3.37
N GLY A 98 17.14 19.17 -3.03
CA GLY A 98 18.32 18.70 -3.75
C GLY A 98 18.74 19.54 -4.98
N THR A 99 17.96 20.53 -5.42
CA THR A 99 18.33 21.39 -6.55
C THR A 99 19.67 22.10 -6.29
N ALA A 100 20.66 21.87 -7.12
CA ALA A 100 21.95 22.52 -6.99
C ALA A 100 21.90 23.99 -7.47
N ALA A 101 22.59 24.91 -6.76
CA ALA A 101 22.62 26.32 -7.14
C ALA A 101 23.14 26.57 -8.56
N GLY A 102 24.09 25.74 -9.02
CA GLY A 102 24.63 25.80 -10.40
C GLY A 102 23.65 25.42 -11.51
N GLN A 103 22.48 24.87 -11.18
CA GLN A 103 21.44 24.56 -12.16
C GLN A 103 20.57 25.78 -12.50
N VAL A 104 20.62 26.82 -11.66
CA VAL A 104 19.84 28.03 -11.85
C VAL A 104 20.54 28.95 -12.82
N SER A 105 19.92 29.21 -13.97
CA SER A 105 20.44 30.17 -14.95
C SER A 105 20.17 31.59 -14.48
N THR A 106 21.23 32.38 -14.29
CA THR A 106 21.14 33.78 -13.89
C THR A 106 20.42 34.69 -14.89
N GLY A 107 20.33 34.27 -16.15
CA GLY A 107 19.64 35.01 -17.23
C GLY A 107 18.09 34.86 -17.17
N ASP A 108 17.57 33.82 -16.51
CA ASP A 108 16.16 33.44 -16.56
C ASP A 108 15.49 33.34 -15.16
N LEU A 109 16.00 34.08 -14.16
CA LEU A 109 15.52 34.05 -12.79
C LEU A 109 13.99 34.29 -12.66
N ALA A 110 13.42 35.10 -13.56
CA ALA A 110 11.98 35.36 -13.59
C ALA A 110 11.12 34.11 -13.87
N ARG A 111 11.73 33.02 -14.42
CA ARG A 111 11.08 31.75 -14.73
C ARG A 111 11.33 30.69 -13.66
N TRP A 112 12.06 31.00 -12.61
CA TRP A 112 12.38 30.09 -11.53
C TRP A 112 11.53 30.38 -10.30
N VAL A 113 11.01 29.32 -9.70
CA VAL A 113 10.38 29.34 -8.38
C VAL A 113 10.97 28.23 -7.51
N ALA A 114 11.13 28.51 -6.23
CA ALA A 114 11.62 27.54 -5.26
C ALA A 114 10.49 27.13 -4.32
N LEU A 115 10.24 25.82 -4.21
CA LEU A 115 9.35 25.26 -3.20
C LEU A 115 10.00 25.33 -1.81
N PRO A 116 9.23 25.16 -0.71
CA PRO A 116 9.79 25.28 0.64
C PRO A 116 10.94 24.32 0.93
N GLU A 117 10.94 23.15 0.29
CA GLU A 117 11.96 22.09 0.43
C GLU A 117 13.24 22.37 -0.37
N ALA A 118 13.21 23.32 -1.29
CA ALA A 118 14.39 23.69 -2.07
C ALA A 118 15.44 24.35 -1.16
N PRO A 119 16.74 24.17 -1.46
CA PRO A 119 17.79 24.93 -0.77
C PRO A 119 17.64 26.44 -1.02
N ALA A 120 18.39 27.25 -0.28
CA ALA A 120 18.44 28.70 -0.53
C ALA A 120 19.09 28.95 -1.90
N LEU A 121 18.32 29.49 -2.84
CA LEU A 121 18.76 29.83 -4.20
C LEU A 121 18.71 31.36 -4.36
N PRO A 122 19.86 32.02 -4.53
CA PRO A 122 19.91 33.49 -4.66
C PRO A 122 19.09 33.99 -5.84
N GLY A 123 18.24 35.00 -5.60
CA GLY A 123 17.41 35.61 -6.63
C GLY A 123 16.18 34.82 -7.08
N VAL A 124 15.99 33.58 -6.62
CA VAL A 124 14.82 32.76 -6.93
C VAL A 124 13.70 33.02 -5.92
N MET A 125 12.51 33.32 -6.42
CA MET A 125 11.34 33.55 -5.58
C MET A 125 10.86 32.25 -4.92
N ARG A 126 10.75 32.23 -3.59
CA ARG A 126 10.19 31.11 -2.84
C ARG A 126 8.67 31.22 -2.77
N VAL A 127 7.99 30.10 -3.01
CA VAL A 127 6.53 29.97 -2.99
C VAL A 127 6.12 28.85 -2.05
N PRO A 128 4.95 28.91 -1.41
CA PRO A 128 4.51 27.89 -0.47
C PRO A 128 4.15 26.56 -1.16
N ASP A 129 3.64 26.61 -2.38
CA ASP A 129 3.18 25.46 -3.16
C ASP A 129 3.20 25.77 -4.66
N LEU A 130 3.10 24.71 -5.47
CA LEU A 130 3.08 24.79 -6.93
C LEU A 130 1.82 25.50 -7.45
N ALA A 131 0.68 25.33 -6.78
CA ALA A 131 -0.56 26.00 -7.17
C ALA A 131 -0.43 27.52 -7.07
N THR A 132 0.27 28.03 -6.04
CA THR A 132 0.59 29.45 -5.91
C THR A 132 1.57 29.93 -7.01
N ALA A 133 2.55 29.11 -7.36
CA ALA A 133 3.45 29.41 -8.46
C ALA A 133 2.67 29.57 -9.78
N LEU A 134 1.77 28.66 -10.08
CA LEU A 134 0.96 28.67 -11.31
C LEU A 134 -0.04 29.85 -11.34
N ARG A 135 -0.62 30.22 -10.20
CA ARG A 135 -1.45 31.43 -10.13
C ARG A 135 -0.67 32.72 -10.43
N ARG A 136 0.61 32.76 -10.05
CA ARG A 136 1.49 33.91 -10.34
C ARG A 136 2.02 33.94 -11.76
N ALA A 137 2.12 32.76 -12.39
CA ALA A 137 2.56 32.59 -13.79
C ALA A 137 1.45 31.96 -14.65
N PRO A 138 0.33 32.66 -14.90
CA PRO A 138 -0.83 32.09 -15.60
C PRO A 138 -0.58 31.72 -17.06
N GLY A 139 0.58 32.12 -17.62
CA GLY A 139 1.00 31.77 -18.99
C GLY A 139 1.84 30.49 -19.07
N THR A 140 1.99 29.73 -17.99
CA THR A 140 2.81 28.51 -17.95
C THR A 140 2.16 27.42 -18.81
N THR A 141 2.91 26.91 -19.78
CA THR A 141 2.50 25.82 -20.68
C THR A 141 3.20 24.50 -20.35
N ALA A 142 4.33 24.54 -19.66
CA ALA A 142 5.09 23.37 -19.23
C ALA A 142 5.82 23.66 -17.92
N LEU A 143 6.03 22.62 -17.13
CA LEU A 143 6.82 22.66 -15.90
C LEU A 143 8.12 21.90 -16.10
N VAL A 144 9.22 22.46 -15.63
CA VAL A 144 10.50 21.78 -15.53
C VAL A 144 10.86 21.65 -14.05
N VAL A 145 10.77 20.42 -13.53
CA VAL A 145 11.08 20.14 -12.13
C VAL A 145 12.53 19.76 -11.96
N HIS A 146 13.24 20.47 -11.09
CA HIS A 146 14.64 20.26 -10.74
C HIS A 146 14.76 19.67 -9.33
N GLY A 147 15.82 18.87 -9.09
CA GLY A 147 16.10 18.27 -7.79
C GLY A 147 15.51 16.86 -7.62
N SER A 148 14.98 16.57 -6.45
CA SER A 148 14.49 15.21 -6.11
C SER A 148 13.07 14.92 -6.56
N GLY A 149 12.30 15.92 -7.02
CA GLY A 149 10.92 15.76 -7.46
C GLY A 149 9.90 16.46 -6.56
N LEU A 150 8.62 16.44 -6.96
CA LEU A 150 7.54 17.16 -6.29
C LEU A 150 7.05 16.42 -5.04
N PRO A 151 6.79 17.12 -3.94
CA PRO A 151 6.09 16.56 -2.78
C PRO A 151 4.63 16.19 -3.12
N ALA A 152 4.00 15.37 -2.27
CA ALA A 152 2.65 14.84 -2.51
C ALA A 152 1.61 15.93 -2.75
N ARG A 153 1.64 17.02 -1.97
CA ARG A 153 0.70 18.15 -2.06
C ARG A 153 0.73 18.85 -3.43
N ASP A 154 1.88 18.81 -4.12
CA ASP A 154 2.08 19.51 -5.38
C ASP A 154 1.90 18.60 -6.61
N ARG A 155 1.60 17.31 -6.40
CA ARG A 155 1.32 16.34 -7.48
C ARG A 155 -0.17 16.17 -7.75
N GLU A 156 -1.03 16.41 -6.75
CA GLU A 156 -2.48 16.21 -6.90
C GLU A 156 -3.08 17.24 -7.85
N GLY A 157 -3.85 16.79 -8.84
CA GLY A 157 -4.55 17.66 -9.79
C GLY A 157 -3.66 18.39 -10.81
N LEU A 158 -2.42 17.97 -10.99
CA LEU A 158 -1.50 18.56 -11.95
C LEU A 158 -1.87 18.15 -13.38
N ASN A 159 -2.39 19.11 -14.17
CA ASN A 159 -2.81 18.91 -15.56
C ASN A 159 -1.89 19.60 -16.57
N ILE A 160 -0.69 20.02 -16.14
CA ILE A 160 0.28 20.73 -16.98
C ILE A 160 1.42 19.77 -17.35
N PRO A 161 1.91 19.83 -18.60
CA PRO A 161 3.05 19.08 -19.06
C PRO A 161 4.27 19.20 -18.15
N LEU A 162 4.83 18.03 -17.77
CA LEU A 162 5.91 17.96 -16.82
C LEU A 162 7.18 17.40 -17.49
N ARG A 163 8.29 18.11 -17.38
CA ARG A 163 9.64 17.64 -17.71
C ARG A 163 10.46 17.51 -16.44
N LEU A 164 11.20 16.43 -16.33
CA LEU A 164 12.05 16.19 -15.18
C LEU A 164 13.51 16.45 -15.52
N LYS A 165 14.14 17.30 -14.74
CA LYS A 165 15.58 17.52 -14.74
C LYS A 165 16.13 17.17 -13.38
N LEU A 166 16.03 15.85 -13.09
CA LEU A 166 16.36 15.31 -11.76
C LEU A 166 17.87 15.32 -11.54
N ASP A 167 18.26 15.52 -10.31
CA ASP A 167 19.63 15.37 -9.84
C ASP A 167 20.15 13.94 -10.03
N PRO A 168 21.45 13.68 -9.87
CA PRO A 168 21.96 12.32 -9.80
C PRO A 168 21.18 11.47 -8.81
N ALA A 169 21.11 10.17 -9.10
CA ALA A 169 20.38 9.23 -8.25
C ALA A 169 20.85 9.31 -6.78
N PRO A 170 19.95 9.25 -5.81
CA PRO A 170 20.32 9.34 -4.40
C PRO A 170 21.25 8.17 -4.03
N ARG A 171 22.25 8.45 -3.18
CA ARG A 171 23.22 7.46 -2.73
C ARG A 171 22.85 6.96 -1.34
N GLY A 172 22.78 5.65 -1.16
CA GLY A 172 22.45 5.03 0.12
C GLY A 172 21.34 4.00 0.01
N VAL A 173 20.67 3.72 1.12
CA VAL A 173 19.48 2.86 1.18
C VAL A 173 18.29 3.61 0.59
N VAL A 174 17.82 3.19 -0.57
CA VAL A 174 16.74 3.87 -1.30
C VAL A 174 15.38 3.18 -1.15
N ALA A 175 15.36 1.94 -0.70
CA ALA A 175 14.12 1.23 -0.37
C ALA A 175 14.39 0.19 0.72
N VAL A 176 13.42 0.01 1.58
CA VAL A 176 13.35 -1.07 2.57
C VAL A 176 11.94 -1.63 2.53
N SER A 177 11.84 -2.95 2.48
CA SER A 177 10.56 -3.65 2.63
C SER A 177 10.51 -4.24 4.02
N PRO A 178 9.71 -3.68 4.94
CA PRO A 178 9.57 -4.24 6.27
C PRO A 178 8.92 -5.63 6.19
N PRO A 179 9.27 -6.53 7.12
CA PRO A 179 8.63 -7.82 7.18
C PRO A 179 7.14 -7.68 7.57
N PRO A 180 6.31 -8.67 7.20
CA PRO A 180 4.98 -8.76 7.79
C PRO A 180 5.10 -8.94 9.31
N PRO A 181 4.02 -8.74 10.08
CA PRO A 181 4.00 -9.09 11.49
C PRO A 181 4.43 -10.53 11.71
N VAL A 182 5.28 -10.74 12.70
CA VAL A 182 5.86 -12.05 13.05
C VAL A 182 5.55 -12.37 14.50
N THR A 183 5.76 -13.62 14.91
CA THR A 183 5.64 -14.06 16.32
C THR A 183 7.02 -14.22 16.95
N PRO A 184 7.12 -14.21 18.29
CA PRO A 184 8.39 -14.53 18.96
C PRO A 184 8.92 -15.89 18.51
N GLY A 185 10.22 -15.95 18.20
CA GLY A 185 10.89 -17.14 17.65
C GLY A 185 10.94 -17.20 16.12
N ASP A 186 10.13 -16.40 15.42
CA ASP A 186 10.17 -16.35 13.95
C ASP A 186 11.40 -15.62 13.42
N THR A 187 11.76 -15.97 12.18
CA THR A 187 12.78 -15.25 11.42
C THR A 187 12.19 -14.01 10.76
N ILE A 188 12.78 -12.87 11.06
CA ILE A 188 12.49 -11.60 10.40
C ILE A 188 13.29 -11.55 9.09
N ALA A 189 12.61 -11.37 7.95
CA ALA A 189 13.26 -11.18 6.65
C ALA A 189 13.07 -9.74 6.17
N VAL A 190 14.17 -9.00 6.01
CA VAL A 190 14.20 -7.62 5.55
C VAL A 190 14.83 -7.58 4.16
N ALA A 191 14.11 -7.04 3.19
CA ALA A 191 14.66 -6.74 1.87
C ALA A 191 14.99 -5.25 1.80
N ALA A 192 16.20 -4.93 1.31
CA ALA A 192 16.62 -3.55 1.11
C ALA A 192 17.25 -3.35 -0.27
N GLN A 193 17.20 -2.11 -0.75
CA GLN A 193 17.88 -1.70 -1.97
C GLN A 193 18.79 -0.53 -1.69
N VAL A 194 20.03 -0.64 -2.13
CA VAL A 194 21.07 0.38 -2.04
C VAL A 194 21.39 0.90 -3.42
N GLN A 195 21.62 2.19 -3.56
CA GLN A 195 21.96 2.84 -4.84
C GLN A 195 23.19 3.74 -4.69
N GLY A 196 24.00 3.81 -5.76
CA GLY A 196 25.16 4.71 -5.81
C GLY A 196 26.34 4.32 -4.91
N LEU A 197 26.33 3.12 -4.33
CA LEU A 197 27.39 2.57 -3.50
C LEU A 197 27.80 1.19 -4.07
N PRO A 198 28.79 1.13 -4.96
CA PRO A 198 29.29 -0.14 -5.47
C PRO A 198 29.89 -0.96 -4.31
N ASP A 199 29.70 -2.28 -4.36
CA ASP A 199 30.18 -3.24 -3.37
C ASP A 199 29.82 -2.90 -1.91
N ALA A 200 28.66 -2.26 -1.72
CA ALA A 200 28.19 -1.87 -0.40
C ALA A 200 27.96 -3.10 0.48
N ARG A 201 28.55 -3.08 1.66
CA ARG A 201 28.21 -4.01 2.74
C ARG A 201 26.99 -3.48 3.47
N VAL A 202 25.94 -4.27 3.47
CA VAL A 202 24.67 -3.93 4.12
C VAL A 202 24.50 -4.80 5.35
N GLU A 203 24.21 -4.19 6.49
CA GLU A 203 24.10 -4.82 7.78
C GLU A 203 22.71 -4.60 8.36
N LEU A 204 22.14 -5.61 8.99
CA LEU A 204 20.94 -5.51 9.80
C LEU A 204 21.36 -5.37 11.28
N LEU A 205 20.90 -4.32 11.90
CA LEU A 205 21.13 -4.03 13.30
C LEU A 205 19.86 -4.36 14.10
N ASP A 206 20.02 -5.01 15.22
CA ASP A 206 18.93 -5.24 16.17
C ASP A 206 18.60 -3.94 16.94
N PRO A 207 17.54 -3.93 17.78
CA PRO A 207 17.19 -2.76 18.59
C PRO A 207 18.28 -2.29 19.55
N ALA A 208 19.23 -3.16 19.90
CA ALA A 208 20.40 -2.81 20.73
C ALA A 208 21.58 -2.26 19.90
N GLY A 209 21.40 -2.16 18.57
CA GLY A 209 22.45 -1.68 17.66
C GLY A 209 23.50 -2.72 17.30
N GLN A 210 23.30 -4.00 17.66
CA GLN A 210 24.23 -5.08 17.31
C GLN A 210 23.94 -5.60 15.90
N VAL A 211 24.99 -5.93 15.16
CA VAL A 211 24.89 -6.54 13.83
C VAL A 211 24.40 -7.99 13.99
N VAL A 212 23.23 -8.30 13.45
CA VAL A 212 22.65 -9.65 13.48
C VAL A 212 22.79 -10.38 12.16
N ASP A 213 22.96 -9.65 11.05
CA ASP A 213 23.21 -10.21 9.73
C ASP A 213 23.93 -9.19 8.85
N SER A 214 24.67 -9.66 7.85
CA SER A 214 25.34 -8.80 6.88
C SER A 214 25.51 -9.49 5.53
N ALA A 215 25.30 -8.74 4.45
CA ALA A 215 25.49 -9.23 3.09
C ALA A 215 26.00 -8.11 2.18
N VAL A 216 26.62 -8.49 1.07
CA VAL A 216 26.99 -7.56 0.00
C VAL A 216 25.81 -7.42 -0.95
N ALA A 217 25.51 -6.19 -1.36
CA ALA A 217 24.43 -5.93 -2.30
C ALA A 217 24.73 -6.55 -3.69
N ASP A 218 23.72 -7.09 -4.35
CA ASP A 218 23.84 -7.62 -5.71
C ASP A 218 24.09 -6.47 -6.73
N ARG A 219 24.33 -6.80 -8.00
CA ARG A 219 24.56 -5.81 -9.07
C ARG A 219 23.41 -4.82 -9.25
N ALA A 220 22.20 -5.17 -8.83
CA ALA A 220 21.03 -4.28 -8.83
C ALA A 220 20.86 -3.52 -7.50
N GLY A 221 21.82 -3.64 -6.59
CA GLY A 221 21.80 -3.03 -5.27
C GLY A 221 20.85 -3.69 -4.28
N ARG A 222 20.33 -4.89 -4.54
CA ARG A 222 19.37 -5.58 -3.68
C ARG A 222 20.09 -6.48 -2.67
N VAL A 223 19.53 -6.53 -1.45
CA VAL A 223 20.02 -7.37 -0.38
C VAL A 223 18.85 -7.93 0.42
N ARG A 224 19.02 -9.13 0.96
CA ARG A 224 18.08 -9.75 1.92
C ARG A 224 18.84 -10.07 3.17
N LEU A 225 18.31 -9.61 4.30
CA LEU A 225 18.91 -9.78 5.62
C LEU A 225 17.91 -10.49 6.54
N ARG A 226 18.42 -11.22 7.51
CA ARG A 226 17.63 -12.01 8.44
C ARG A 226 17.93 -11.61 9.88
N GLY A 227 16.90 -11.58 10.71
CA GLY A 227 16.98 -11.38 12.14
C GLY A 227 16.07 -12.34 12.87
N LEU A 228 16.10 -12.31 14.19
CA LEU A 228 15.23 -13.12 15.04
C LEU A 228 14.26 -12.23 15.80
N ALA A 229 12.97 -12.55 15.76
CA ALA A 229 11.94 -11.94 16.61
C ALA A 229 12.07 -12.50 18.03
N ARG A 230 12.43 -11.67 19.02
CA ARG A 230 12.68 -12.16 20.40
C ARG A 230 11.46 -11.98 21.30
N ALA A 231 10.99 -10.75 21.45
CA ALA A 231 9.93 -10.41 22.38
C ALA A 231 8.78 -9.69 21.66
N PRO A 232 7.52 -9.88 22.09
CA PRO A 232 6.38 -9.16 21.51
C PRO A 232 6.54 -7.65 21.69
N GLY A 233 6.06 -6.89 20.71
CA GLY A 233 6.04 -5.43 20.76
C GLY A 233 6.35 -4.78 19.42
N GLN A 234 6.41 -3.45 19.45
CA GLN A 234 6.89 -2.63 18.35
C GLN A 234 8.40 -2.44 18.51
N VAL A 235 9.16 -2.96 17.58
CA VAL A 235 10.61 -2.88 17.63
C VAL A 235 11.17 -2.21 16.38
N LEU A 236 12.30 -1.53 16.52
CA LEU A 236 13.02 -0.91 15.43
C LEU A 236 14.33 -1.65 15.20
N PHE A 237 14.43 -2.35 14.09
CA PHE A 237 15.68 -2.76 13.51
C PHE A 237 16.25 -1.61 12.68
N ALA A 238 17.48 -1.70 12.22
CA ALA A 238 18.02 -0.73 11.28
C ALA A 238 18.84 -1.43 10.18
N VAL A 239 18.67 -0.95 8.95
CA VAL A 239 19.53 -1.32 7.82
C VAL A 239 20.59 -0.25 7.69
N ARG A 240 21.85 -0.66 7.75
CA ARG A 240 23.02 0.19 7.61
C ARG A 240 23.81 -0.20 6.38
N ALA A 241 24.09 0.77 5.48
CA ALA A 241 24.94 0.57 4.32
C ALA A 241 26.31 1.23 4.53
N ARG A 242 27.37 0.44 4.36
CA ARG A 242 28.77 0.89 4.37
C ARG A 242 29.35 0.81 2.96
N ASP A 243 30.18 1.77 2.61
CA ASP A 243 30.95 1.71 1.36
C ASP A 243 32.10 0.70 1.42
N ALA A 244 32.83 0.54 0.32
CA ALA A 244 33.99 -0.35 0.22
C ALA A 244 35.10 -0.05 1.26
N ASN A 245 35.16 1.18 1.78
CA ASN A 245 36.12 1.60 2.81
C ASN A 245 35.58 1.39 4.23
N GLY A 246 34.39 0.78 4.38
CA GLY A 246 33.76 0.54 5.68
C GLY A 246 33.09 1.76 6.32
N VAL A 247 33.02 2.90 5.60
CA VAL A 247 32.38 4.11 6.11
C VAL A 247 30.86 3.99 6.00
N GLU A 248 30.15 4.26 7.09
CA GLU A 248 28.69 4.31 7.08
C GLU A 248 28.21 5.48 6.17
N ARG A 249 27.41 5.16 5.18
CA ARG A 249 26.87 6.12 4.21
C ARG A 249 25.36 6.34 4.35
N SER A 250 24.67 5.36 4.91
CA SER A 250 23.22 5.43 5.08
C SER A 250 22.77 4.49 6.17
N ARG A 251 21.80 4.92 6.96
CA ARG A 251 21.12 4.13 7.97
C ARG A 251 19.62 4.41 7.86
N VAL A 252 18.81 3.36 7.87
CA VAL A 252 17.34 3.47 7.80
C VAL A 252 16.72 2.50 8.81
N GLU A 253 15.83 2.99 9.63
CA GLU A 253 15.08 2.18 10.58
C GLU A 253 14.08 1.27 9.87
N VAL A 254 13.86 0.09 10.41
CA VAL A 254 12.93 -0.92 9.91
C VAL A 254 11.93 -1.23 11.00
N PRO A 255 10.69 -0.77 10.87
CA PRO A 255 9.66 -1.07 11.86
C PRO A 255 9.23 -2.52 11.75
N VAL A 256 9.30 -3.24 12.85
CA VAL A 256 8.89 -4.64 12.95
C VAL A 256 7.84 -4.77 14.05
N LEU A 257 6.70 -5.34 13.71
CA LEU A 257 5.67 -5.68 14.68
C LEU A 257 5.79 -7.16 15.04
N ILE A 258 6.17 -7.43 16.28
CA ILE A 258 6.22 -8.78 16.85
C ILE A 258 4.92 -8.97 17.63
N ALA A 259 4.03 -9.80 17.10
CA ALA A 259 2.69 -10.00 17.65
C ALA A 259 2.72 -10.95 18.86
N ALA A 260 2.10 -10.55 19.95
CA ALA A 260 1.76 -11.51 21.00
C ALA A 260 0.59 -12.36 20.50
N VAL A 261 0.88 -13.61 20.15
CA VAL A 261 -0.17 -14.58 19.83
C VAL A 261 -0.48 -15.36 21.10
N PRO A 262 -1.76 -15.44 21.51
CA PRO A 262 -2.13 -16.27 22.65
C PRO A 262 -1.75 -17.73 22.36
N PRO A 263 -1.28 -18.49 23.35
CA PRO A 263 -0.91 -19.89 23.19
C PRO A 263 -2.10 -20.70 22.66
N MET A 264 -1.80 -21.65 21.74
CA MET A 264 -2.80 -22.59 21.24
C MET A 264 -3.39 -23.39 22.39
N ARG A 265 -4.71 -23.41 22.51
CA ARG A 265 -5.44 -24.11 23.57
C ARG A 265 -5.75 -25.54 23.15
N VAL A 266 -5.08 -26.47 23.81
CA VAL A 266 -5.13 -27.90 23.47
C VAL A 266 -5.81 -28.67 24.61
N LEU A 267 -6.79 -29.48 24.25
CA LEU A 267 -7.36 -30.47 25.17
C LEU A 267 -6.94 -31.87 24.75
N LEU A 268 -6.31 -32.60 25.69
CA LEU A 268 -5.90 -33.99 25.50
C LEU A 268 -6.85 -34.92 26.23
N LEU A 269 -7.58 -35.77 25.49
CA LEU A 269 -8.51 -36.75 25.99
C LEU A 269 -7.98 -38.16 25.82
N ALA A 270 -7.84 -38.92 26.89
CA ALA A 270 -7.34 -40.29 26.81
C ALA A 270 -8.21 -41.25 27.63
N GLY A 271 -8.37 -42.49 27.12
CA GLY A 271 -9.11 -43.56 27.76
C GLY A 271 -8.30 -44.39 28.74
N ALA A 272 -6.97 -44.25 28.77
CA ALA A 272 -6.07 -44.88 29.73
C ALA A 272 -4.75 -44.17 29.81
N PRO A 273 -3.98 -44.26 30.93
CA PRO A 273 -2.62 -43.78 31.03
C PRO A 273 -1.69 -44.55 30.08
N GLN A 274 -0.85 -43.83 29.31
CA GLN A 274 0.12 -44.39 28.36
C GLN A 274 1.41 -43.56 28.36
N PRO A 275 2.57 -44.16 28.06
CA PRO A 275 3.82 -43.43 27.98
C PRO A 275 3.78 -42.25 27.00
N GLU A 276 3.15 -42.43 25.84
CA GLU A 276 2.98 -41.40 24.82
C GLU A 276 2.37 -40.11 25.37
N LEU A 277 1.35 -40.22 26.25
CA LEU A 277 0.68 -39.06 26.85
C LEU A 277 1.61 -38.22 27.74
N LYS A 278 2.55 -38.89 28.44
CA LYS A 278 3.52 -38.20 29.29
C LYS A 278 4.43 -37.30 28.43
N TYR A 279 4.96 -37.84 27.35
CA TYR A 279 5.90 -37.12 26.49
C TYR A 279 5.19 -36.08 25.60
N LEU A 280 3.98 -36.40 25.16
CA LEU A 280 3.13 -35.45 24.42
C LEU A 280 2.78 -34.21 25.27
N ARG A 281 2.38 -34.42 26.54
CA ARG A 281 2.11 -33.31 27.47
C ARG A 281 3.34 -32.46 27.73
N ARG A 282 4.49 -33.12 27.95
CA ARG A 282 5.75 -32.43 28.15
C ARG A 282 6.14 -31.58 26.93
N TRP A 283 6.12 -32.20 25.75
CA TRP A 283 6.36 -31.47 24.51
C TRP A 283 5.42 -30.25 24.35
N ALA A 284 4.15 -30.44 24.57
CA ALA A 284 3.19 -29.35 24.40
C ALA A 284 3.43 -28.20 25.38
N SER A 285 3.80 -28.50 26.65
CA SER A 285 4.21 -27.48 27.63
C SER A 285 5.50 -26.78 27.23
N ASP A 286 6.51 -27.55 26.78
CA ASP A 286 7.80 -27.03 26.34
C ASP A 286 7.67 -26.17 25.05
N ALA A 287 6.69 -26.49 24.20
CA ALA A 287 6.31 -25.71 23.02
C ALA A 287 5.44 -24.48 23.33
N GLY A 288 5.14 -24.20 24.60
CA GLY A 288 4.36 -23.04 25.02
C GLY A 288 2.88 -23.13 24.71
N LEU A 289 2.31 -24.34 24.54
CA LEU A 289 0.88 -24.56 24.34
C LEU A 289 0.12 -24.52 25.68
N ASP A 290 -1.10 -24.00 25.68
CA ASP A 290 -2.04 -24.11 26.83
C ASP A 290 -2.70 -25.48 26.79
N VAL A 291 -2.12 -26.45 27.50
CA VAL A 291 -2.54 -27.87 27.46
C VAL A 291 -3.30 -28.24 28.70
N ARG A 292 -4.54 -28.69 28.49
CA ARG A 292 -5.35 -29.39 29.50
C ARG A 292 -5.44 -30.85 29.12
N SER A 293 -5.45 -31.73 30.14
CA SER A 293 -5.56 -33.16 29.90
C SER A 293 -6.61 -33.80 30.81
N GLN A 294 -7.32 -34.75 30.24
CA GLN A 294 -8.32 -35.58 30.95
C GLN A 294 -8.08 -37.03 30.57
N ILE A 295 -7.56 -37.81 31.50
CA ILE A 295 -7.16 -39.21 31.29
C ILE A 295 -8.04 -40.09 32.19
N ALA A 296 -8.78 -41.00 31.61
CA ALA A 296 -9.57 -41.96 32.37
C ALA A 296 -8.64 -43.00 33.03
N VAL A 297 -8.79 -43.24 34.33
CA VAL A 297 -8.01 -44.24 35.07
C VAL A 297 -8.91 -45.36 35.60
N GLY A 298 -10.24 -45.22 35.52
CA GLY A 298 -11.23 -46.18 35.94
C GLY A 298 -12.66 -45.64 35.79
N PRO A 299 -13.68 -46.43 36.11
CA PRO A 299 -15.07 -46.00 36.04
C PRO A 299 -15.29 -44.76 36.91
N GLY A 300 -15.62 -43.63 36.30
CA GLY A 300 -15.87 -42.35 36.95
C GLY A 300 -14.64 -41.64 37.53
N VAL A 301 -13.42 -42.23 37.41
CA VAL A 301 -12.19 -41.63 37.92
C VAL A 301 -11.36 -41.10 36.74
N GLN A 302 -11.00 -39.82 36.82
CA GLN A 302 -10.24 -39.13 35.82
C GLN A 302 -9.04 -38.42 36.45
N LEU A 303 -7.89 -38.46 35.76
CA LEU A 303 -6.69 -37.74 36.10
C LEU A 303 -6.63 -36.48 35.26
N GLY A 304 -6.33 -35.34 35.87
CA GLY A 304 -6.21 -34.04 35.22
C GLY A 304 -7.43 -33.13 35.44
N GLU A 305 -7.46 -32.01 34.70
CA GLU A 305 -8.52 -31.01 34.82
C GLU A 305 -9.77 -31.46 34.07
N GLY A 306 -10.91 -31.49 34.77
CA GLY A 306 -12.22 -31.78 34.15
C GLY A 306 -12.55 -30.74 33.09
N ALA A 307 -12.72 -31.16 31.86
CA ALA A 307 -13.17 -30.30 30.77
C ALA A 307 -14.60 -30.71 30.35
N ALA A 308 -15.51 -29.77 30.35
CA ALA A 308 -16.80 -29.97 29.75
C ALA A 308 -16.66 -30.05 28.21
N LEU A 309 -17.33 -31.08 27.63
CA LEU A 309 -17.36 -31.25 26.17
C LEU A 309 -18.64 -30.63 25.57
N ASP A 310 -19.06 -29.48 26.10
CA ASP A 310 -20.15 -28.70 25.55
C ASP A 310 -19.70 -27.78 24.40
N ALA A 311 -20.64 -27.22 23.68
CA ALA A 311 -20.35 -26.38 22.50
C ALA A 311 -19.49 -25.17 22.87
N ALA A 312 -19.75 -24.51 23.98
CA ALA A 312 -19.03 -23.30 24.40
C ALA A 312 -17.57 -23.60 24.79
N SER A 313 -17.32 -24.73 25.43
CA SER A 313 -15.97 -25.17 25.80
C SER A 313 -15.18 -25.61 24.59
N LEU A 314 -15.78 -26.35 23.65
CA LEU A 314 -15.14 -26.77 22.40
C LEU A 314 -14.85 -25.59 21.48
N ASP A 315 -15.69 -24.56 21.48
CA ASP A 315 -15.45 -23.36 20.65
C ASP A 315 -14.25 -22.52 21.14
N ARG A 316 -13.87 -22.67 22.40
CA ARG A 316 -12.69 -22.04 22.98
C ARG A 316 -11.37 -22.77 22.69
N LEU A 317 -11.45 -24.05 22.25
CA LEU A 317 -10.28 -24.85 21.93
C LEU A 317 -9.81 -24.59 20.49
N ASP A 318 -8.52 -24.73 20.29
CA ASP A 318 -7.90 -24.67 18.97
C ASP A 318 -7.60 -26.09 18.45
N LEU A 319 -7.30 -27.02 19.36
CA LEU A 319 -7.01 -28.41 19.03
C LEU A 319 -7.53 -29.34 20.13
N LEU A 320 -8.19 -30.42 19.72
CA LEU A 320 -8.55 -31.54 20.57
C LEU A 320 -7.77 -32.76 20.10
N ILE A 321 -6.94 -33.36 20.97
CA ILE A 321 -6.27 -34.64 20.72
C ILE A 321 -6.99 -35.71 21.52
N VAL A 322 -7.43 -36.78 20.83
CA VAL A 322 -8.22 -37.84 21.49
C VAL A 322 -7.71 -39.23 21.07
N ASP A 323 -7.67 -40.18 21.99
CA ASP A 323 -7.39 -41.57 21.64
C ASP A 323 -8.66 -42.34 21.26
N PRO A 324 -8.55 -43.50 20.57
CA PRO A 324 -9.67 -44.31 20.10
C PRO A 324 -10.58 -44.80 21.26
N ARG A 325 -10.00 -45.19 22.38
CA ARG A 325 -10.75 -45.70 23.56
C ARG A 325 -11.64 -44.60 24.13
N ARG A 326 -11.09 -43.40 24.27
CA ARG A 326 -11.88 -42.27 24.78
C ARG A 326 -12.94 -41.83 23.76
N LEU A 327 -12.60 -41.84 22.47
CA LEU A 327 -13.52 -41.46 21.39
C LEU A 327 -14.77 -42.39 21.37
N VAL A 328 -14.59 -43.70 21.53
CA VAL A 328 -15.69 -44.68 21.59
C VAL A 328 -16.49 -44.50 22.88
N ALA A 329 -15.81 -44.23 24.00
CA ALA A 329 -16.47 -44.00 25.29
C ALA A 329 -17.30 -42.71 25.33
N LEU A 330 -17.11 -41.78 24.41
CA LEU A 330 -18.01 -40.63 24.26
C LEU A 330 -19.36 -41.08 23.69
N GLY A 331 -20.45 -40.66 24.34
CA GLY A 331 -21.80 -40.90 23.85
C GLY A 331 -22.07 -40.22 22.51
N THR A 332 -23.07 -40.69 21.78
CA THR A 332 -23.46 -40.15 20.47
C THR A 332 -23.68 -38.64 20.50
N ALA A 333 -24.33 -38.11 21.55
CA ALA A 333 -24.58 -36.68 21.71
C ALA A 333 -23.27 -35.87 21.80
N GLN A 334 -22.27 -36.38 22.55
CA GLN A 334 -20.96 -35.71 22.65
C GLN A 334 -20.19 -35.72 21.34
N ARG A 335 -20.23 -36.85 20.60
CA ARG A 335 -19.61 -36.92 19.25
C ARG A 335 -20.30 -35.99 18.25
N GLN A 336 -21.63 -35.85 18.32
CA GLN A 336 -22.37 -34.87 17.52
C GLN A 336 -21.98 -33.44 17.85
N THR A 337 -21.85 -33.11 19.14
CA THR A 337 -21.37 -31.79 19.59
C THR A 337 -19.97 -31.51 19.11
N MET A 338 -19.08 -32.50 19.16
CA MET A 338 -17.71 -32.42 18.62
C MET A 338 -17.73 -32.22 17.12
N ARG A 339 -18.54 -32.97 16.37
CA ARG A 339 -18.69 -32.80 14.92
C ARG A 339 -19.17 -31.38 14.56
N ALA A 340 -20.16 -30.88 15.29
CA ALA A 340 -20.63 -29.50 15.10
C ALA A 340 -19.55 -28.47 15.43
N ALA A 341 -18.70 -28.71 16.44
CA ALA A 341 -17.57 -27.84 16.76
C ALA A 341 -16.47 -27.88 15.63
N ILE A 342 -16.22 -29.05 15.05
CA ILE A 342 -15.33 -29.16 13.87
C ILE A 342 -15.87 -28.29 12.71
N GLN A 343 -17.16 -28.38 12.44
CA GLN A 343 -17.77 -27.55 11.38
C GLN A 343 -17.62 -26.04 11.65
N ARG A 344 -17.56 -25.61 12.93
CA ARG A 344 -17.33 -24.22 13.32
C ARG A 344 -15.85 -23.81 13.39
N GLY A 345 -14.90 -24.77 13.26
CA GLY A 345 -13.48 -24.45 13.15
C GLY A 345 -12.56 -25.20 14.12
N LEU A 346 -13.06 -26.05 15.03
CA LEU A 346 -12.21 -26.86 15.90
C LEU A 346 -11.36 -27.85 15.08
N GLY A 347 -10.08 -27.98 15.46
CA GLY A 347 -9.21 -29.05 15.00
C GLY A 347 -9.35 -30.29 15.90
N VAL A 348 -9.56 -31.48 15.32
CA VAL A 348 -9.59 -32.74 16.06
C VAL A 348 -8.55 -33.69 15.48
N LEU A 349 -7.58 -34.11 16.31
CA LEU A 349 -6.55 -35.07 15.96
C LEU A 349 -6.78 -36.35 16.75
N VAL A 350 -7.09 -37.44 16.07
CA VAL A 350 -7.19 -38.77 16.66
C VAL A 350 -5.81 -39.42 16.68
N ARG A 351 -5.34 -39.85 17.84
CA ARG A 351 -4.05 -40.53 17.99
C ARG A 351 -4.28 -42.03 18.01
N THR A 352 -3.64 -42.79 17.13
CA THR A 352 -3.70 -44.26 17.22
C THR A 352 -2.84 -44.77 18.37
N ASP A 353 -3.32 -45.76 19.09
CA ASP A 353 -2.66 -46.40 20.23
C ASP A 353 -2.79 -47.94 20.22
N GLY A 354 -3.23 -48.50 19.09
CA GLY A 354 -3.45 -49.91 18.91
C GLY A 354 -4.39 -50.24 17.73
N PRO A 355 -4.81 -51.47 17.58
CA PRO A 355 -5.72 -51.88 16.52
C PRO A 355 -7.07 -51.14 16.58
N LEU A 356 -7.57 -50.69 15.45
CA LEU A 356 -8.86 -50.05 15.32
C LEU A 356 -9.96 -51.10 15.22
N ASP A 357 -10.85 -51.13 16.20
CA ASP A 357 -12.06 -51.99 16.16
C ASP A 357 -13.18 -51.36 15.30
N ALA A 358 -14.28 -52.04 15.14
CA ALA A 358 -15.44 -51.59 14.37
C ALA A 358 -16.06 -50.32 14.99
N GLY A 359 -16.10 -50.25 16.34
CA GLY A 359 -16.64 -49.10 17.08
C GLY A 359 -15.83 -47.82 16.82
N THR A 360 -14.50 -47.94 16.84
CA THR A 360 -13.59 -46.81 16.53
C THR A 360 -13.76 -46.34 15.09
N ARG A 361 -13.85 -47.25 14.13
CA ARG A 361 -14.07 -46.86 12.71
C ARG A 361 -15.42 -46.16 12.53
N THR A 362 -16.46 -46.64 13.19
CA THR A 362 -17.78 -45.97 13.18
C THR A 362 -17.70 -44.57 13.78
N ALA A 363 -17.07 -44.43 14.94
CA ALA A 363 -16.91 -43.12 15.59
C ALA A 363 -16.08 -42.13 14.75
N LEU A 364 -15.05 -42.60 14.08
CA LEU A 364 -14.26 -41.78 13.11
C LEU A 364 -15.12 -41.34 11.91
N ALA A 365 -15.91 -42.26 11.35
CA ALA A 365 -16.82 -41.94 10.26
C ALA A 365 -17.91 -40.93 10.66
N GLU A 366 -18.46 -41.03 11.87
CA GLU A 366 -19.40 -40.05 12.42
C GLU A 366 -18.78 -38.65 12.53
N LEU A 367 -17.48 -38.57 12.85
CA LEU A 367 -16.76 -37.30 12.86
C LEU A 367 -16.34 -36.81 11.47
N GLY A 368 -16.54 -37.63 10.42
CA GLY A 368 -16.26 -37.27 9.04
C GLY A 368 -14.93 -37.80 8.49
N LEU A 369 -14.22 -38.67 9.22
CA LEU A 369 -12.99 -39.34 8.76
C LEU A 369 -13.20 -40.86 8.66
N GLY A 370 -13.82 -41.32 7.59
CA GLY A 370 -13.91 -42.75 7.29
C GLY A 370 -12.51 -43.31 6.95
N VAL A 371 -12.17 -44.44 7.57
CA VAL A 371 -10.88 -45.12 7.36
C VAL A 371 -11.08 -46.60 7.05
N SER A 372 -10.16 -47.17 6.27
CA SER A 372 -10.07 -48.62 5.99
C SER A 372 -8.75 -49.17 6.54
N GLY A 373 -8.70 -50.45 6.89
CA GLY A 373 -7.55 -51.08 7.52
C GLY A 373 -7.47 -50.78 9.02
N GLY A 374 -6.25 -50.63 9.56
CA GLY A 374 -6.00 -50.29 10.97
C GLY A 374 -5.96 -51.46 11.93
N SER A 375 -6.00 -52.74 11.44
CA SER A 375 -5.85 -53.92 12.29
C SER A 375 -4.38 -54.28 12.58
N THR A 376 -3.49 -53.93 11.65
CA THR A 376 -2.06 -54.24 11.72
C THR A 376 -1.21 -52.98 11.81
N SER A 377 0.00 -53.10 12.37
CA SER A 377 1.03 -52.07 12.33
C SER A 377 2.20 -52.54 11.48
N ARG A 378 2.95 -51.59 10.93
CA ARG A 378 4.20 -51.84 10.19
C ARG A 378 5.30 -50.98 10.78
N PRO A 379 6.54 -51.53 10.86
CA PRO A 379 7.69 -50.68 11.21
C PRO A 379 7.94 -49.68 10.08
N VAL A 380 8.19 -48.43 10.46
CA VAL A 380 8.61 -47.36 9.56
C VAL A 380 9.94 -46.80 10.08
N PRO A 381 10.91 -46.50 9.19
CA PRO A 381 12.15 -45.88 9.62
C PRO A 381 11.85 -44.61 10.45
N ALA A 382 12.53 -44.48 11.58
CA ALA A 382 12.41 -43.24 12.34
C ALA A 382 12.92 -42.08 11.46
N PRO A 383 12.18 -40.97 11.36
CA PRO A 383 12.60 -39.83 10.55
C PRO A 383 13.94 -39.28 11.02
N GLN A 384 14.90 -39.12 10.13
CA GLN A 384 16.22 -38.55 10.46
C GLN A 384 16.17 -37.02 10.41
N ARG A 385 15.29 -36.46 9.58
CA ARG A 385 15.02 -35.03 9.44
C ARG A 385 13.53 -34.82 9.19
N LEU A 386 12.87 -34.12 10.06
CA LEU A 386 11.57 -33.55 9.79
C LEU A 386 11.80 -32.08 9.42
N SER A 387 12.20 -31.83 8.18
CA SER A 387 12.33 -30.47 7.67
C SER A 387 10.97 -29.95 7.19
N PRO A 388 10.61 -28.69 7.47
CA PRO A 388 9.54 -28.05 6.72
C PRO A 388 9.91 -27.99 5.23
N PRO A 389 8.96 -28.09 4.30
CA PRO A 389 9.24 -28.00 2.87
C PRO A 389 9.71 -26.60 2.52
N ALA A 390 10.98 -26.40 2.33
CA ALA A 390 11.74 -25.26 1.82
C ALA A 390 12.74 -24.64 2.80
N ALA A 391 13.85 -25.33 3.05
CA ALA A 391 15.12 -24.67 3.26
C ALA A 391 16.13 -25.30 2.31
N PRO A 392 16.97 -24.54 1.57
CA PRO A 392 18.02 -25.13 0.74
C PRO A 392 18.99 -25.86 1.68
N ALA A 393 19.33 -27.11 1.32
CA ALA A 393 20.28 -27.93 2.04
C ALA A 393 21.65 -27.23 2.07
N ASP A 394 22.20 -27.04 3.27
CA ASP A 394 23.61 -26.73 3.43
C ASP A 394 24.43 -27.97 3.02
N PRO A 395 25.34 -27.88 2.05
CA PRO A 395 26.07 -29.03 1.53
C PRO A 395 27.30 -29.43 2.37
N ALA A 396 27.42 -28.98 3.62
CA ALA A 396 28.60 -29.25 4.44
C ALA A 396 28.27 -29.99 5.75
N GLY A 397 27.85 -31.21 5.62
CA GLY A 397 27.80 -32.16 6.74
C GLY A 397 28.10 -33.56 6.22
N SER A 398 29.32 -34.04 6.42
CA SER A 398 29.66 -35.46 6.22
C SER A 398 28.67 -36.34 6.98
N PRO A 399 28.17 -37.44 6.40
CA PRO A 399 27.38 -38.42 7.13
C PRO A 399 28.32 -39.18 8.10
N GLY A 400 28.54 -38.58 9.28
CA GLY A 400 29.10 -39.32 10.40
C GLY A 400 28.03 -40.26 10.92
N ASP A 401 28.43 -41.45 11.40
CA ASP A 401 27.60 -42.52 11.97
C ASP A 401 26.55 -41.99 12.96
N ALA A 402 25.41 -41.53 12.43
CA ALA A 402 24.25 -41.24 13.27
C ALA A 402 23.73 -42.58 13.81
N PRO A 403 23.53 -42.75 15.13
CA PRO A 403 23.01 -43.98 15.67
C PRO A 403 21.70 -44.34 14.98
N THR A 404 21.66 -45.57 14.45
CA THR A 404 20.48 -46.08 13.77
C THR A 404 19.32 -46.16 14.77
N LEU A 405 18.34 -45.28 14.65
CA LEU A 405 17.15 -45.27 15.51
C LEU A 405 16.31 -46.51 15.24
N ALA A 406 15.72 -47.09 16.30
CA ALA A 406 14.75 -48.15 16.14
C ALA A 406 13.56 -47.69 15.29
N PRO A 407 13.03 -48.55 14.41
CA PRO A 407 11.87 -48.18 13.62
C PRO A 407 10.66 -47.95 14.50
N LEU A 408 9.84 -46.94 14.13
CA LEU A 408 8.59 -46.64 14.79
C LEU A 408 7.47 -47.54 14.33
N GLN A 409 6.51 -47.86 15.18
CA GLN A 409 5.33 -48.59 14.82
C GLN A 409 4.27 -47.67 14.22
N ARG A 410 3.92 -47.91 12.97
CA ARG A 410 2.92 -47.15 12.25
C ARG A 410 1.69 -48.02 11.98
N ARG A 411 0.50 -47.51 12.33
CA ARG A 411 -0.76 -48.19 12.01
C ARG A 411 -1.01 -48.17 10.49
N ASP A 412 -1.29 -49.35 9.93
CA ASP A 412 -1.57 -49.53 8.49
C ASP A 412 -3.05 -49.23 8.20
N LEU A 413 -3.35 -47.96 7.95
CA LEU A 413 -4.69 -47.52 7.58
C LEU A 413 -4.65 -46.47 6.47
N GLN A 414 -5.76 -46.40 5.73
CA GLN A 414 -5.96 -45.45 4.65
C GLN A 414 -7.28 -44.69 4.85
N PRO A 415 -7.33 -43.38 4.58
CA PRO A 415 -8.58 -42.66 4.53
C PRO A 415 -9.42 -43.10 3.35
N GLN A 416 -10.74 -43.18 3.54
CA GLN A 416 -11.70 -43.47 2.48
C GLN A 416 -12.03 -42.24 1.64
N ALA A 417 -11.83 -41.06 2.20
CA ALA A 417 -12.12 -39.79 1.57
C ALA A 417 -10.99 -39.43 0.57
N THR A 418 -11.37 -39.07 -0.65
CA THR A 418 -10.45 -38.70 -1.72
C THR A 418 -9.79 -37.32 -1.53
N ASP A 419 -10.36 -36.49 -0.67
CA ASP A 419 -9.86 -35.15 -0.28
C ASP A 419 -8.96 -35.17 0.96
N ALA A 420 -8.63 -36.36 1.47
CA ALA A 420 -7.70 -36.49 2.59
C ALA A 420 -6.26 -36.16 2.16
N LEU A 421 -5.58 -35.40 2.99
CA LEU A 421 -4.21 -34.94 2.78
C LEU A 421 -3.28 -35.54 3.82
N ILE A 422 -2.01 -35.68 3.50
CA ILE A 422 -0.99 -36.17 4.43
C ILE A 422 -0.64 -35.04 5.41
N ALA A 423 -0.71 -35.31 6.71
CA ALA A 423 -0.36 -34.39 7.78
C ALA A 423 1.15 -34.36 8.07
N ALA A 424 1.81 -35.53 8.04
CA ALA A 424 3.23 -35.69 8.22
C ALA A 424 3.73 -36.88 7.39
N ARG A 425 5.00 -36.84 6.94
CA ARG A 425 5.65 -37.90 6.16
C ARG A 425 6.93 -38.38 6.84
N ALA A 426 7.23 -39.67 6.67
CA ALA A 426 8.55 -40.20 6.95
C ALA A 426 9.51 -39.95 5.78
N ASP A 427 10.81 -40.20 5.98
CA ASP A 427 11.85 -40.00 4.96
C ASP A 427 11.67 -40.91 3.74
N ASP A 428 11.05 -42.07 3.89
CA ASP A 428 10.67 -43.00 2.82
C ASP A 428 9.39 -42.57 2.06
N GLY A 429 8.82 -41.42 2.38
CA GLY A 429 7.58 -40.91 1.78
C GLY A 429 6.29 -41.45 2.37
N SER A 430 6.36 -42.42 3.30
CA SER A 430 5.17 -43.00 3.94
C SER A 430 4.44 -41.94 4.81
N ALA A 431 3.09 -42.00 4.80
CA ALA A 431 2.30 -41.09 5.62
C ALA A 431 2.39 -41.47 7.10
N LEU A 432 2.67 -40.49 7.96
CA LEU A 432 2.65 -40.60 9.41
C LEU A 432 1.36 -40.03 10.03
N GLY A 433 0.53 -39.42 9.23
CA GLY A 433 -0.79 -38.93 9.61
C GLY A 433 -1.55 -38.44 8.39
N TRP A 434 -2.88 -38.42 8.54
CA TRP A 434 -3.82 -37.93 7.55
C TRP A 434 -4.72 -36.87 8.15
N TRP A 435 -5.19 -35.93 7.34
CA TRP A 435 -6.19 -34.95 7.73
C TRP A 435 -7.09 -34.57 6.55
N ARG A 436 -8.26 -34.05 6.86
CA ARG A 436 -9.15 -33.43 5.86
C ARG A 436 -9.89 -32.24 6.47
N ALA A 437 -10.33 -31.34 5.62
CA ALA A 437 -11.20 -30.23 6.02
C ALA A 437 -12.64 -30.72 6.21
N GLN A 438 -13.32 -30.16 7.22
CA GLN A 438 -14.73 -30.40 7.46
C GLN A 438 -15.42 -29.13 7.97
N GLY A 439 -16.19 -28.48 7.08
CA GLY A 439 -16.66 -27.13 7.35
C GLY A 439 -15.50 -26.15 7.46
N ARG A 440 -15.43 -25.42 8.57
CA ARG A 440 -14.33 -24.46 8.85
C ARG A 440 -13.18 -25.08 9.66
N GLY A 441 -13.36 -26.27 10.18
CA GLY A 441 -12.36 -27.01 10.95
C GLY A 441 -11.75 -28.17 10.18
N ARG A 442 -10.97 -28.96 10.91
CA ARG A 442 -10.20 -30.07 10.36
C ARG A 442 -10.28 -31.28 11.30
N ILE A 443 -10.28 -32.44 10.69
CA ILE A 443 -10.13 -33.70 11.42
C ILE A 443 -8.94 -34.46 10.86
N GLY A 444 -8.12 -35.04 11.73
CA GLY A 444 -6.96 -35.82 11.35
C GLY A 444 -6.77 -37.04 12.23
N ILE A 445 -5.87 -37.91 11.78
CA ILE A 445 -5.45 -39.11 12.50
C ILE A 445 -3.94 -39.25 12.41
N GLY A 446 -3.27 -39.36 13.56
CA GLY A 446 -1.85 -39.71 13.66
C GLY A 446 -1.69 -41.21 13.66
N LEU A 447 -0.74 -41.72 12.86
CA LEU A 447 -0.54 -43.16 12.61
C LEU A 447 0.56 -43.78 13.47
N VAL A 448 1.43 -42.95 14.05
CA VAL A 448 2.56 -43.43 14.89
C VAL A 448 2.04 -43.72 16.28
N GLU A 449 2.34 -44.92 16.78
CA GLU A 449 1.84 -45.41 18.08
C GLU A 449 2.81 -45.20 19.23
N ASP A 450 4.10 -45.16 18.92
CA ASP A 450 5.22 -45.19 19.87
C ASP A 450 6.22 -44.06 19.65
N SER A 451 5.74 -42.86 19.29
CA SER A 451 6.63 -41.71 19.02
C SER A 451 7.48 -41.31 20.25
N PHE A 452 7.05 -41.69 21.46
CA PHE A 452 7.83 -41.51 22.69
C PHE A 452 9.20 -42.23 22.65
N ALA A 453 9.35 -43.29 21.83
CA ALA A 453 10.61 -44.00 21.63
C ALA A 453 11.72 -43.07 21.11
N LEU A 454 11.35 -42.05 20.31
CA LEU A 454 12.30 -41.03 19.87
C LEU A 454 12.90 -40.25 21.05
N VAL A 455 12.07 -39.91 22.06
CA VAL A 455 12.52 -39.19 23.24
C VAL A 455 13.45 -40.07 24.09
N LEU A 456 13.12 -41.36 24.23
CA LEU A 456 13.95 -42.31 24.94
C LEU A 456 15.29 -42.55 24.24
N ALA A 457 15.33 -42.43 22.91
CA ALA A 457 16.55 -42.47 22.11
C ALA A 457 17.35 -41.15 22.08
N GLY A 458 16.96 -40.14 22.89
CA GLY A 458 17.61 -38.84 22.93
C GLY A 458 17.22 -37.87 21.79
N ARG A 459 16.26 -38.24 20.94
CA ARG A 459 15.78 -37.45 19.78
C ARG A 459 14.44 -36.76 20.08
N SER A 460 14.39 -35.98 21.14
CA SER A 460 13.23 -35.18 21.50
C SER A 460 12.90 -34.13 20.40
N ASP A 461 13.91 -33.72 19.61
CA ASP A 461 13.75 -32.85 18.46
C ASP A 461 12.82 -33.47 17.39
N LEU A 462 12.99 -34.74 17.05
CA LEU A 462 12.17 -35.45 16.06
C LEU A 462 10.75 -35.70 16.59
N HIS A 463 10.62 -36.05 17.87
CA HIS A 463 9.32 -36.16 18.51
C HIS A 463 8.57 -34.82 18.46
N ALA A 464 9.24 -33.72 18.82
CA ALA A 464 8.65 -32.38 18.77
C ALA A 464 8.25 -31.99 17.35
N ALA A 465 9.09 -32.24 16.35
CA ALA A 465 8.81 -31.93 14.96
C ALA A 465 7.59 -32.72 14.42
N LEU A 466 7.48 -34.02 14.76
CA LEU A 466 6.33 -34.85 14.37
C LEU A 466 5.01 -34.29 14.92
N TRP A 467 4.97 -34.02 16.24
CA TRP A 467 3.76 -33.50 16.88
C TRP A 467 3.44 -32.07 16.45
N ALA A 468 4.45 -31.25 16.18
CA ALA A 468 4.26 -29.91 15.61
C ALA A 468 3.60 -29.98 14.22
N GLN A 469 4.07 -30.88 13.34
CA GLN A 469 3.47 -31.06 11.99
C GLN A 469 2.03 -31.57 12.09
N LEU A 470 1.78 -32.62 12.88
CA LEU A 470 0.43 -33.19 13.05
C LEU A 470 -0.55 -32.14 13.62
N SER A 471 -0.10 -31.41 14.64
CA SER A 471 -0.90 -30.35 15.27
C SER A 471 -1.16 -29.19 14.32
N ALA A 472 -0.15 -28.68 13.62
CA ALA A 472 -0.30 -27.58 12.66
C ALA A 472 -1.20 -27.92 11.47
N ALA A 473 -1.19 -29.21 11.02
CA ALA A 473 -2.05 -29.66 9.94
C ALA A 473 -3.53 -29.62 10.33
N VAL A 474 -3.87 -29.85 11.61
CA VAL A 474 -5.24 -30.09 12.08
C VAL A 474 -5.79 -28.93 12.91
N ALA A 475 -4.96 -28.28 13.72
CA ALA A 475 -5.40 -27.22 14.63
C ALA A 475 -6.19 -26.11 13.91
N ARG A 476 -7.08 -25.47 14.63
CA ARG A 476 -7.71 -24.24 14.18
C ARG A 476 -6.61 -23.26 13.81
N PRO A 477 -6.66 -22.66 12.62
CA PRO A 477 -5.70 -21.59 12.30
C PRO A 477 -5.69 -20.57 13.42
N GLY A 478 -4.51 -20.28 13.96
CA GLY A 478 -4.33 -19.26 15.00
C GLY A 478 -5.00 -17.95 14.58
N GLY A 479 -5.28 -17.09 15.55
CA GLY A 479 -5.85 -15.77 15.29
C GLY A 479 -5.07 -15.07 14.17
N ALA A 480 -5.76 -14.34 13.31
CA ALA A 480 -5.11 -13.59 12.24
C ALA A 480 -4.01 -12.72 12.85
N LEU A 481 -2.81 -12.80 12.27
CA LEU A 481 -1.74 -11.85 12.60
C LEU A 481 -2.28 -10.43 12.41
N PRO A 482 -1.80 -9.45 13.20
CA PRO A 482 -2.14 -8.06 13.00
C PRO A 482 -1.92 -7.64 11.55
N THR A 483 -2.61 -6.61 11.11
CA THR A 483 -2.33 -6.02 9.78
C THR A 483 -0.88 -5.56 9.71
N PRO A 484 -0.24 -5.67 8.53
CA PRO A 484 1.09 -5.14 8.32
C PRO A 484 1.21 -3.67 8.74
N VAL A 485 2.38 -3.28 9.24
CA VAL A 485 2.67 -1.91 9.60
C VAL A 485 2.58 -1.05 8.35
N GLN A 486 1.72 -0.04 8.38
CA GLN A 486 1.70 0.98 7.34
C GLN A 486 2.84 1.97 7.59
N GLU A 487 3.48 2.45 6.53
CA GLU A 487 4.53 3.45 6.64
C GLU A 487 4.10 4.78 6.02
N GLY A 488 4.65 5.87 6.53
CA GLY A 488 4.41 7.21 6.00
C GLY A 488 5.50 8.20 6.40
N TRP A 489 5.35 9.44 5.96
CA TRP A 489 6.29 10.51 6.25
C TRP A 489 5.64 11.57 7.14
N SER A 490 6.41 12.13 8.05
CA SER A 490 5.95 13.27 8.86
C SER A 490 5.62 14.45 7.97
N GLN A 491 4.61 15.23 8.39
CA GLN A 491 4.08 16.40 7.68
C GLN A 491 3.56 16.13 6.27
N GLN A 492 3.28 14.86 5.93
CA GLN A 492 2.63 14.49 4.68
C GLN A 492 1.28 13.82 4.96
N ARG A 493 0.34 14.02 4.04
CA ARG A 493 -0.95 13.34 4.12
C ARG A 493 -0.78 11.84 3.90
N ILE A 494 -1.24 11.06 4.87
CA ILE A 494 -1.34 9.61 4.78
C ILE A 494 -2.81 9.25 4.67
N THR A 495 -3.18 8.46 3.69
CA THR A 495 -4.55 7.95 3.55
C THR A 495 -4.68 6.67 4.34
N LEU A 496 -5.57 6.66 5.32
CA LEU A 496 -5.88 5.53 6.18
C LEU A 496 -7.27 5.02 5.81
N CYS A 497 -7.38 3.79 5.35
CA CYS A 497 -8.64 3.17 4.94
C CYS A 497 -9.08 2.05 5.90
N ASP A 498 -10.29 1.50 5.68
CA ASP A 498 -10.96 0.51 6.53
C ASP A 498 -11.17 1.02 7.95
N LEU A 499 -11.55 2.28 8.07
CA LEU A 499 -11.82 2.93 9.34
C LEU A 499 -13.31 2.91 9.68
N ARG A 500 -13.60 2.87 10.98
CA ARG A 500 -14.96 3.10 11.52
C ARG A 500 -15.12 4.57 11.91
N ALA A 501 -16.33 4.98 12.23
CA ALA A 501 -16.64 6.37 12.57
C ALA A 501 -15.92 6.88 13.84
N ASP A 502 -15.55 5.97 14.73
CA ASP A 502 -14.86 6.23 16.00
C ASP A 502 -13.34 6.12 15.92
N ALA A 503 -12.78 6.15 14.71
CA ALA A 503 -11.35 5.96 14.51
C ALA A 503 -10.51 7.09 15.12
N LEU A 504 -9.46 6.70 15.82
CA LEU A 504 -8.54 7.57 16.54
C LEU A 504 -7.09 7.22 16.21
N ALA A 505 -6.26 8.22 15.94
CA ALA A 505 -4.82 8.07 15.88
C ALA A 505 -4.18 8.62 17.15
N THR A 506 -3.28 7.86 17.77
CA THR A 506 -2.47 8.30 18.91
C THR A 506 -1.03 8.38 18.46
N ASP A 507 -0.39 9.54 18.60
CA ASP A 507 1.00 9.76 18.21
C ASP A 507 2.00 9.29 19.30
N PRO A 508 3.32 9.32 19.04
CA PRO A 508 4.34 8.94 20.04
C PRO A 508 4.30 9.76 21.32
N ASP A 509 3.86 11.03 21.25
CA ASP A 509 3.71 11.94 22.39
C ASP A 509 2.40 11.72 23.15
N ARG A 510 1.64 10.67 22.78
CA ARG A 510 0.33 10.30 23.34
C ARG A 510 -0.80 11.29 23.06
N ALA A 511 -0.60 12.25 22.15
CA ALA A 511 -1.70 13.09 21.70
C ALA A 511 -2.67 12.29 20.82
N ARG A 512 -3.97 12.57 21.01
CA ARG A 512 -5.05 11.84 20.34
C ARG A 512 -5.64 12.71 19.24
N HIS A 513 -5.67 12.16 18.04
CA HIS A 513 -6.16 12.82 16.84
C HIS A 513 -7.39 12.06 16.31
N PRO A 514 -8.60 12.60 16.47
CA PRO A 514 -9.80 11.98 15.90
C PRO A 514 -9.69 11.99 14.37
N LEU A 515 -9.97 10.85 13.77
CA LEU A 515 -10.01 10.71 12.32
C LEU A 515 -11.45 10.91 11.84
N LEU A 516 -11.61 11.50 10.67
CA LEU A 516 -12.93 11.72 10.06
C LEU A 516 -13.05 10.83 8.81
N PRO A 517 -13.50 9.56 8.98
CA PRO A 517 -13.59 8.65 7.86
C PRO A 517 -14.78 8.95 6.97
N GLU A 518 -14.52 9.25 5.71
CA GLU A 518 -15.52 9.45 4.68
C GLU A 518 -15.57 8.26 3.71
N ARG A 519 -16.75 7.99 3.16
CA ARG A 519 -16.91 7.00 2.09
C ARG A 519 -16.67 7.65 0.74
N ASN A 520 -15.80 7.05 -0.04
CA ASN A 520 -15.67 7.39 -1.45
C ASN A 520 -16.49 6.38 -2.28
N GLY A 521 -17.74 6.73 -2.56
CA GLY A 521 -18.70 5.84 -3.22
C GLY A 521 -19.03 4.60 -2.37
N ASN A 522 -18.97 3.40 -2.99
CA ASN A 522 -19.22 2.11 -2.33
C ASN A 522 -17.95 1.50 -1.70
N GLY A 523 -16.83 2.22 -1.72
CA GLY A 523 -15.55 1.76 -1.19
C GLY A 523 -15.45 1.79 0.34
N PRO A 524 -14.29 1.41 0.90
CA PRO A 524 -14.01 1.50 2.31
C PRO A 524 -14.02 2.96 2.79
N ARG A 525 -14.29 3.17 4.08
CA ARG A 525 -14.15 4.49 4.68
C ARG A 525 -12.69 4.82 4.87
N CYS A 526 -12.25 5.96 4.37
CA CYS A 526 -10.88 6.44 4.46
C CYS A 526 -10.82 7.82 5.10
N ALA A 527 -9.75 8.11 5.82
CA ALA A 527 -9.46 9.42 6.37
C ALA A 527 -8.05 9.88 5.97
N GLY A 528 -7.88 11.18 5.81
CA GLY A 528 -6.56 11.80 5.73
C GLY A 528 -5.98 12.02 7.12
N TYR A 529 -4.72 11.66 7.33
CA TYR A 529 -3.97 11.91 8.55
C TYR A 529 -2.66 12.62 8.23
N TRP A 530 -2.33 13.68 8.98
CA TRP A 530 -1.09 14.46 8.85
C TRP A 530 -0.27 14.33 10.12
N PRO A 531 0.59 13.30 10.25
CA PRO A 531 1.41 13.14 11.44
C PRO A 531 2.49 14.24 11.52
N ALA A 532 2.59 14.90 12.66
CA ALA A 532 3.62 15.90 12.92
C ALA A 532 4.92 15.26 13.40
N THR A 533 4.83 14.29 14.29
CA THR A 533 5.97 13.62 14.94
C THR A 533 6.33 12.31 14.24
N PRO A 534 7.61 12.02 14.04
CA PRO A 534 8.05 10.70 13.57
C PRO A 534 7.96 9.66 14.70
N GLY A 535 7.84 8.38 14.33
CA GLY A 535 7.77 7.26 15.26
C GLY A 535 6.53 6.39 15.08
N TRP A 536 6.23 5.59 16.11
CA TRP A 536 5.08 4.68 16.12
C TRP A 536 3.78 5.40 16.47
N HIS A 537 2.81 5.35 15.57
CA HIS A 537 1.45 5.83 15.79
C HIS A 537 0.50 4.65 15.92
N ARG A 538 -0.39 4.72 16.90
CA ARG A 538 -1.41 3.72 17.14
C ARG A 538 -2.73 4.16 16.55
N LEU A 539 -3.31 3.35 15.69
CA LEU A 539 -4.63 3.56 15.09
C LEU A 539 -5.63 2.65 15.78
N GLU A 540 -6.60 3.21 16.44
CA GLU A 540 -7.66 2.51 17.15
C GLU A 540 -8.99 2.75 16.45
N SER A 541 -9.78 1.69 16.27
CA SER A 541 -11.12 1.76 15.70
C SER A 541 -11.95 0.62 16.27
N SER A 542 -12.85 0.91 17.22
CA SER A 542 -13.63 -0.05 17.99
C SER A 542 -12.78 -1.15 18.64
N SER A 543 -12.75 -2.35 18.05
CA SER A 543 -11.99 -3.50 18.54
C SER A 543 -10.69 -3.77 17.78
N THR A 544 -10.37 -2.97 16.77
CA THR A 544 -9.21 -3.18 15.90
C THR A 544 -8.12 -2.18 16.24
N GLN A 545 -6.92 -2.69 16.48
CA GLN A 545 -5.71 -1.88 16.67
C GLN A 545 -4.77 -2.12 15.50
N ARG A 546 -4.28 -1.05 14.88
CA ARG A 546 -3.30 -1.08 13.80
C ARG A 546 -2.14 -0.15 14.12
N TRP A 547 -1.00 -0.38 13.50
CA TRP A 547 0.20 0.41 13.70
C TRP A 547 0.61 1.10 12.41
N LEU A 548 0.99 2.36 12.55
CA LEU A 548 1.58 3.18 11.50
C LEU A 548 2.96 3.63 11.99
N TYR A 549 3.98 3.47 11.16
CA TYR A 549 5.29 4.02 11.43
C TYR A 549 5.56 5.23 10.55
N VAL A 550 5.83 6.36 11.18
CA VAL A 550 6.06 7.65 10.52
C VAL A 550 7.55 7.97 10.54
N ARG A 551 8.12 8.18 9.37
CA ARG A 551 9.53 8.56 9.21
C ARG A 551 9.71 10.05 9.09
N ALA A 552 10.80 10.59 9.60
CA ALA A 552 11.22 11.93 9.22
C ALA A 552 12.02 11.88 7.90
N PRO A 553 11.81 12.82 6.97
CA PRO A 553 12.57 12.88 5.71
C PRO A 553 14.09 12.90 5.93
N ASN A 554 14.56 13.53 7.01
CA ASN A 554 15.98 13.65 7.33
C ASN A 554 16.61 12.34 7.81
N ASP A 555 15.83 11.42 8.39
CA ASP A 555 16.33 10.14 8.90
C ASP A 555 16.53 9.09 7.79
N ALA A 556 15.89 9.29 6.63
CA ALA A 556 15.97 8.39 5.50
C ALA A 556 16.04 9.15 4.16
N GLN A 557 16.98 10.09 4.04
CA GLN A 557 17.05 11.07 2.95
C GLN A 557 17.08 10.42 1.55
N ALA A 558 17.92 9.38 1.37
CA ALA A 558 18.03 8.70 0.08
C ALA A 558 16.71 7.99 -0.32
N MET A 559 16.06 7.37 0.66
CA MET A 559 14.77 6.70 0.47
C MET A 559 13.66 7.70 0.16
N TYR A 560 13.62 8.82 0.87
CA TYR A 560 12.66 9.90 0.62
C TYR A 560 12.85 10.52 -0.76
N ALA A 561 14.09 10.88 -1.13
CA ALA A 561 14.43 11.41 -2.44
C ALA A 561 14.05 10.44 -3.58
N GLN A 562 14.32 9.15 -3.41
CA GLN A 562 13.93 8.12 -4.39
C GLN A 562 12.41 8.01 -4.54
N GLN A 563 11.66 8.10 -3.45
CA GLN A 563 10.20 8.09 -3.49
C GLN A 563 9.63 9.31 -4.23
N LEU A 564 10.16 10.51 -3.97
CA LEU A 564 9.76 11.73 -4.67
C LEU A 564 10.04 11.61 -6.19
N ARG A 565 11.24 11.11 -6.56
CA ARG A 565 11.63 10.86 -7.96
C ARG A 565 10.66 9.90 -8.64
N ALA A 566 10.45 8.75 -8.07
CA ALA A 566 9.58 7.71 -8.62
C ALA A 566 8.14 8.23 -8.79
N ALA A 567 7.60 8.88 -7.77
CA ALA A 567 6.25 9.41 -7.80
C ALA A 567 6.09 10.59 -8.79
N THR A 568 7.13 11.42 -8.97
CA THR A 568 7.09 12.51 -9.95
C THR A 568 7.28 11.97 -11.37
N SER A 569 8.17 10.97 -11.56
CA SER A 569 8.37 10.32 -12.86
C SER A 569 7.11 9.58 -13.34
N ALA A 570 6.32 9.02 -12.44
CA ALA A 570 5.05 8.38 -12.78
C ALA A 570 4.06 9.36 -13.44
N LEU A 571 4.14 10.65 -13.15
CA LEU A 571 3.30 11.67 -13.77
C LEU A 571 3.69 11.94 -15.24
N THR A 572 4.92 11.62 -15.65
CA THR A 572 5.37 11.82 -17.02
C THR A 572 5.05 10.64 -17.95
N GLY A 573 4.74 9.46 -17.40
CA GLY A 573 4.50 8.22 -18.17
C GLY A 573 3.06 8.05 -18.70
N GLY A 574 2.13 8.96 -18.40
CA GLY A 574 0.69 8.77 -18.66
C GLY A 574 0.14 9.43 -19.92
N THR A 575 0.85 10.34 -20.57
CA THR A 575 0.38 11.00 -21.81
C THR A 575 1.51 11.18 -22.79
N PRO A 576 1.38 10.65 -24.03
CA PRO A 576 2.23 11.09 -25.10
C PRO A 576 1.89 12.57 -25.34
N PHE A 577 2.85 13.45 -25.04
CA PHE A 577 2.72 14.87 -25.32
C PHE A 577 2.51 15.09 -26.80
N ALA A 578 1.28 15.37 -27.21
CA ALA A 578 1.09 16.24 -28.35
C ALA A 578 1.56 17.65 -27.89
N PRO A 579 2.51 18.29 -28.57
CA PRO A 579 2.82 19.67 -28.29
C PRO A 579 1.56 20.47 -28.58
N ILE A 580 0.86 20.93 -27.53
CA ILE A 580 -0.16 21.97 -27.69
C ILE A 580 0.62 23.23 -28.00
N ALA A 581 0.93 23.40 -29.29
CA ALA A 581 1.58 24.56 -29.83
C ALA A 581 0.56 25.72 -29.96
N THR A 582 -0.09 26.07 -28.86
CA THR A 582 -0.72 27.38 -28.75
C THR A 582 0.12 28.18 -27.76
N PRO A 583 0.92 29.15 -28.26
CA PRO A 583 1.65 30.03 -27.37
C PRO A 583 0.62 30.69 -26.44
N ALA A 584 0.87 30.63 -25.13
CA ALA A 584 0.03 31.31 -24.16
C ALA A 584 0.00 32.79 -24.51
N THR A 585 -1.16 33.28 -24.87
CA THR A 585 -1.33 34.70 -25.25
C THR A 585 -1.76 35.48 -24.03
N ARG A 586 -0.99 36.51 -23.67
CA ARG A 586 -1.39 37.49 -22.66
C ARG A 586 -2.18 38.62 -23.30
N PRO A 587 -3.22 39.18 -22.67
CA PRO A 587 -3.84 40.40 -23.14
C PRO A 587 -2.79 41.52 -23.17
N GLY A 588 -2.62 42.17 -24.32
CA GLY A 588 -1.67 43.27 -24.48
C GLY A 588 -2.00 44.47 -23.59
N ALA A 589 -1.06 45.42 -23.49
CA ALA A 589 -1.28 46.65 -22.71
C ALA A 589 -2.38 47.50 -23.35
N ARG A 590 -3.37 47.91 -22.59
CA ARG A 590 -4.49 48.78 -23.06
C ARG A 590 -4.11 50.24 -23.12
N TRP A 591 -3.19 50.68 -22.28
CA TRP A 591 -2.82 52.10 -22.11
C TRP A 591 -2.28 52.80 -23.38
N PRO A 592 -1.49 52.19 -24.27
CA PRO A 592 -1.03 52.88 -25.48
C PRO A 592 -2.20 53.21 -26.41
N TRP A 593 -3.15 52.29 -26.54
CA TRP A 593 -4.32 52.49 -27.39
C TRP A 593 -5.28 53.51 -26.78
N LEU A 594 -5.42 53.55 -25.48
CA LEU A 594 -6.19 54.54 -24.75
C LEU A 594 -5.58 55.96 -24.90
N LEU A 595 -4.26 56.09 -24.81
CA LEU A 595 -3.57 57.35 -25.03
C LEU A 595 -3.71 57.83 -26.48
N ALA A 596 -3.60 56.91 -27.46
CA ALA A 596 -3.80 57.25 -28.85
C ALA A 596 -5.23 57.74 -29.10
N TRP A 597 -6.22 57.07 -28.55
CA TRP A 597 -7.64 57.44 -28.66
C TRP A 597 -7.91 58.82 -28.01
N LEU A 598 -7.40 59.04 -26.80
CA LEU A 598 -7.54 60.34 -26.10
C LEU A 598 -6.86 61.47 -26.88
N SER A 599 -5.66 61.19 -27.45
CA SER A 599 -4.93 62.22 -28.25
C SER A 599 -5.70 62.62 -29.49
N VAL A 600 -6.28 61.66 -30.22
CA VAL A 600 -7.14 61.94 -31.38
C VAL A 600 -8.40 62.72 -30.97
N ALA A 601 -9.05 62.29 -29.90
CA ALA A 601 -10.25 62.95 -29.38
C ALA A 601 -9.97 64.38 -28.92
N ALA A 602 -8.84 64.62 -28.21
CA ALA A 602 -8.40 65.94 -27.78
C ALA A 602 -8.04 66.85 -28.94
N ALA A 603 -7.35 66.29 -29.97
CA ALA A 603 -7.02 67.05 -31.19
C ALA A 603 -8.27 67.48 -31.96
N LEU A 604 -9.26 66.63 -32.09
CA LEU A 604 -10.55 66.93 -32.70
C LEU A 604 -11.31 68.02 -31.90
N TRP A 605 -11.39 67.85 -30.59
CA TRP A 605 -12.02 68.85 -29.69
C TRP A 605 -11.35 70.22 -29.79
N TRP A 606 -10.00 70.27 -29.75
CA TRP A 606 -9.24 71.49 -29.90
C TRP A 606 -9.42 72.17 -31.27
N PHE A 607 -9.44 71.36 -32.35
CA PHE A 607 -9.72 71.83 -33.69
C PHE A 607 -11.11 72.43 -33.83
N GLU A 608 -12.13 71.85 -33.21
CA GLU A 608 -13.48 72.40 -33.18
C GLU A 608 -13.59 73.69 -32.35
N ARG A 609 -12.92 73.76 -31.20
CA ARG A 609 -12.95 74.92 -30.32
C ARG A 609 -12.23 76.13 -30.89
N ARG A 610 -11.08 75.99 -31.50
CA ARG A 610 -10.36 77.10 -32.13
C ARG A 610 -11.15 77.78 -33.23
N ARG A 611 -11.96 77.09 -33.95
CA ARG A 611 -12.81 77.64 -35.03
C ARG A 611 -14.14 78.23 -34.54
N ALA A 612 -14.62 77.83 -33.34
CA ALA A 612 -15.77 78.44 -32.74
C ALA A 612 -15.46 79.87 -32.22
N SER A 613 -14.22 80.13 -31.81
CA SER A 613 -13.77 81.44 -31.35
C SER A 613 -13.52 82.48 -32.49
N GLN A 614 -13.49 82.06 -33.74
CA GLN A 614 -13.33 82.94 -34.90
C GLN A 614 -14.66 83.39 -35.51
N ARG A 615 -15.84 83.09 -34.90
CA ARG A 615 -17.16 83.48 -35.37
C ARG A 615 -17.91 84.35 -34.37
N VAL A 616 -17.22 85.26 -33.72
CA VAL A 616 -17.90 86.37 -33.02
C VAL A 616 -17.47 87.66 -33.74
N PRO A 617 -18.44 88.34 -34.45
CA PRO A 617 -18.18 89.63 -35.04
C PRO A 617 -17.95 90.67 -33.94
#